data_6f425768ff64dd08b0a857d711059908
#
_entry.id   6f425768ff64dd08b0a857d711059908
#
_cell.length_a   1.000
_cell.length_b   1.000
_cell.length_c   1.000
_cell.angle_alpha   90.00
_cell.angle_beta   90.00
_cell.angle_gamma   90.00
#
_symmetry.space_group_name_H-M   'P 1'
#
loop_
_entity.id
_entity.type
_entity.pdbx_description
1 polymer ?
#
loop_
_entity_poly.entity_id
_entity_poly.type
_entity_poly.pdbx_seq_one_letter_code
_entity_poly.pdbx_strand_id
1 'polypeptide(L)'
;MVRTRFAPSPTGFMHVGNLRTALYEYLVAKSQNGTFVLRIEDTDQERYVEGATDVIYNTLQQVGLQHDEGPDIGGEYGQYVQSERKDIYKPYAEQLVREGKAYYCFCTKERLESIHQDGEFGGYDRHCRDLPAEEIRKNLDAGMQYVIRQRVPLEGSTSFEDAVYGTITIENKEIEDQVLLKSDGYPTYNFANVIDDHLMHITHVVRGCEYLTSTPKYNMLYDAFGWEKPIYVHLPLIMGKNEDGSVSKLSKRHGSTSFQGLLEDGYLAPVITNYIALLGWCPKDNQEIFSLKELEEAFSIDGISKSPAVFDYDKLLWFNGEYIRKMSREAFRTAAMPYYKEIFGDAEKPYDVLDAILQPRILKFKEIPSLLGFFKELPEYSADLFINKKSKATLENAPVMLRAAIETLSAIENWQVDTIHDALIALAQSLEVKNGTLLWPVRIAAAGQTVTPGGAMEILAVLGKEEALRRLQLGLQKIENA
;
A
#
# COMPACT_ATOMS: atom_id res chain seq x y z
N MET A 1 -3.04 9.68 -28.42
CA MET A 1 -2.56 8.58 -27.55
C MET A 1 -2.69 9.05 -26.11
N VAL A 2 -3.18 8.21 -25.19
CA VAL A 2 -3.30 8.55 -23.77
C VAL A 2 -1.91 8.67 -23.15
N ARG A 3 -1.68 9.76 -22.39
CA ARG A 3 -0.45 9.97 -21.62
C ARG A 3 -0.83 10.44 -20.22
N THR A 4 -0.38 9.72 -19.23
CA THR A 4 -0.52 10.05 -17.80
C THR A 4 0.86 10.27 -17.18
N ARG A 5 0.88 10.84 -15.98
CA ARG A 5 2.14 11.00 -15.24
C ARG A 5 1.93 10.79 -13.75
N PHE A 6 2.74 9.95 -13.15
CA PHE A 6 2.95 9.99 -11.72
C PHE A 6 4.01 11.05 -11.40
N ALA A 7 3.63 12.01 -10.59
CA ALA A 7 4.43 13.20 -10.32
C ALA A 7 4.65 13.41 -8.81
N PRO A 8 5.37 12.48 -8.14
CA PRO A 8 5.59 12.54 -6.71
C PRO A 8 6.65 13.58 -6.32
N SER A 9 6.41 14.25 -5.19
CA SER A 9 7.49 14.99 -4.50
C SER A 9 8.29 14.02 -3.63
N PRO A 10 9.63 14.08 -3.63
CA PRO A 10 10.51 13.17 -2.87
C PRO A 10 10.57 13.55 -1.39
N THR A 11 9.50 13.23 -0.64
CA THR A 11 9.31 13.63 0.77
C THR A 11 9.36 12.48 1.77
N GLY A 12 9.79 11.28 1.36
CA GLY A 12 9.94 10.10 2.22
C GLY A 12 9.14 8.88 1.77
N PHE A 13 8.58 8.13 2.71
CA PHE A 13 7.87 6.88 2.42
C PHE A 13 6.62 7.09 1.55
N MET A 14 6.36 6.12 0.66
CA MET A 14 5.18 6.14 -0.21
C MET A 14 3.91 5.82 0.58
N HIS A 15 3.08 6.84 0.85
CA HIS A 15 1.76 6.66 1.43
C HIS A 15 0.84 5.89 0.47
N VAL A 16 -0.06 5.03 1.00
CA VAL A 16 -0.99 4.24 0.18
C VAL A 16 -1.87 5.11 -0.75
N GLY A 17 -2.17 6.35 -0.35
CA GLY A 17 -2.87 7.30 -1.21
C GLY A 17 -2.09 7.69 -2.46
N ASN A 18 -0.79 7.96 -2.31
CA ASN A 18 0.09 8.28 -3.45
C ASN A 18 0.30 7.04 -4.33
N LEU A 19 0.46 5.86 -3.71
CA LEU A 19 0.58 4.60 -4.46
C LEU A 19 -0.70 4.30 -5.25
N ARG A 20 -1.90 4.57 -4.67
CA ARG A 20 -3.16 4.44 -5.41
C ARG A 20 -3.21 5.39 -6.60
N THR A 21 -2.77 6.64 -6.42
CA THR A 21 -2.71 7.60 -7.52
C THR A 21 -1.78 7.10 -8.63
N ALA A 22 -0.57 6.64 -8.29
CA ALA A 22 0.36 6.04 -9.25
C ALA A 22 -0.24 4.84 -9.99
N LEU A 23 -0.91 3.94 -9.25
CA LEU A 23 -1.58 2.77 -9.83
C LEU A 23 -2.70 3.18 -10.80
N TYR A 24 -3.52 4.17 -10.45
CA TYR A 24 -4.62 4.60 -11.33
C TYR A 24 -4.11 5.35 -12.56
N GLU A 25 -3.05 6.16 -12.43
CA GLU A 25 -2.38 6.79 -13.58
C GLU A 25 -1.81 5.74 -14.53
N TYR A 26 -1.16 4.71 -13.97
CA TYR A 26 -0.67 3.55 -14.73
C TYR A 26 -1.82 2.82 -15.44
N LEU A 27 -2.89 2.49 -14.72
CA LEU A 27 -4.04 1.76 -15.27
C LEU A 27 -4.79 2.57 -16.34
N VAL A 28 -4.95 3.89 -16.16
CA VAL A 28 -5.54 4.77 -17.19
C VAL A 28 -4.72 4.77 -18.48
N ALA A 29 -3.38 4.77 -18.37
CA ALA A 29 -2.51 4.68 -19.52
C ALA A 29 -2.57 3.29 -20.18
N LYS A 30 -2.32 2.23 -19.38
CA LYS A 30 -2.13 0.88 -19.91
C LYS A 30 -3.42 0.25 -20.45
N SER A 31 -4.58 0.52 -19.83
CA SER A 31 -5.88 0.07 -20.36
C SER A 31 -6.22 0.64 -21.75
N GLN A 32 -5.54 1.71 -22.16
CA GLN A 32 -5.74 2.37 -23.45
C GLN A 32 -4.48 2.33 -24.36
N ASN A 33 -3.54 1.44 -24.06
CA ASN A 33 -2.26 1.32 -24.77
C ASN A 33 -1.49 2.66 -24.83
N GLY A 34 -1.56 3.43 -23.76
CA GLY A 34 -0.95 4.74 -23.60
C GLY A 34 0.40 4.69 -22.91
N THR A 35 0.93 5.87 -22.61
CA THR A 35 2.24 6.10 -21.99
C THR A 35 2.07 6.52 -20.52
N PHE A 36 2.76 5.87 -19.62
CA PHE A 36 2.86 6.22 -18.21
C PHE A 36 4.21 6.86 -17.93
N VAL A 37 4.23 8.13 -17.52
CA VAL A 37 5.43 8.94 -17.28
C VAL A 37 5.69 9.04 -15.79
N LEU A 38 6.95 8.94 -15.37
CA LEU A 38 7.39 9.32 -14.03
C LEU A 38 8.08 10.67 -14.08
N ARG A 39 7.57 11.66 -13.33
CA ARG A 39 8.18 12.99 -13.18
C ARG A 39 8.42 13.30 -11.70
N ILE A 40 9.66 13.59 -11.31
CA ILE A 40 9.98 13.97 -9.92
C ILE A 40 9.75 15.48 -9.75
N GLU A 41 8.87 15.83 -8.81
CA GLU A 41 8.51 17.22 -8.51
C GLU A 41 9.20 17.67 -7.20
N ASP A 42 10.42 18.14 -7.34
CA ASP A 42 11.34 18.55 -6.27
C ASP A 42 11.56 20.08 -6.17
N THR A 43 10.63 20.89 -6.68
CA THR A 43 10.71 22.37 -6.62
C THR A 43 10.64 22.93 -5.20
N ASP A 44 10.19 22.16 -4.23
CA ASP A 44 10.20 22.46 -2.80
C ASP A 44 11.43 21.83 -2.14
N GLN A 45 12.57 22.54 -2.22
CA GLN A 45 13.86 22.06 -1.70
C GLN A 45 13.89 21.94 -0.17
N GLU A 46 13.00 22.63 0.55
CA GLU A 46 12.91 22.53 2.02
C GLU A 46 12.32 21.20 2.48
N ARG A 47 11.51 20.56 1.63
CA ARG A 47 10.89 19.26 1.90
C ARG A 47 11.63 18.07 1.29
N TYR A 48 12.69 18.33 0.57
CA TYR A 48 13.47 17.25 -0.04
C TYR A 48 14.07 16.35 1.04
N VAL A 49 13.89 15.03 0.90
CA VAL A 49 14.47 14.01 1.76
C VAL A 49 15.42 13.15 0.94
N GLU A 50 16.68 13.11 1.35
CA GLU A 50 17.69 12.26 0.71
C GLU A 50 17.24 10.79 0.69
N GLY A 51 17.40 10.11 -0.46
CA GLY A 51 16.96 8.72 -0.65
C GLY A 51 15.46 8.55 -0.93
N ALA A 52 14.62 9.60 -0.84
CA ALA A 52 13.19 9.47 -1.11
C ALA A 52 12.88 9.10 -2.57
N THR A 53 13.72 9.52 -3.51
CA THR A 53 13.61 9.14 -4.93
C THR A 53 13.82 7.64 -5.11
N ASP A 54 14.79 7.04 -4.41
CA ASP A 54 15.03 5.58 -4.44
C ASP A 54 13.84 4.81 -3.87
N VAL A 55 13.19 5.36 -2.84
CA VAL A 55 11.95 4.76 -2.28
C VAL A 55 10.84 4.75 -3.33
N ILE A 56 10.71 5.82 -4.14
CA ILE A 56 9.73 5.87 -5.23
C ILE A 56 10.03 4.77 -6.26
N TYR A 57 11.26 4.69 -6.79
CA TYR A 57 11.66 3.68 -7.76
C TYR A 57 11.45 2.26 -7.25
N ASN A 58 11.96 1.97 -6.04
CA ASN A 58 11.85 0.66 -5.42
C ASN A 58 10.38 0.26 -5.20
N THR A 59 9.52 1.21 -4.81
CA THR A 59 8.09 0.94 -4.64
C THR A 59 7.43 0.60 -5.97
N LEU A 60 7.62 1.43 -7.00
CA LEU A 60 7.06 1.20 -8.33
C LEU A 60 7.52 -0.16 -8.91
N GLN A 61 8.79 -0.49 -8.75
CA GLN A 61 9.35 -1.78 -9.17
C GLN A 61 8.69 -2.97 -8.44
N GLN A 62 8.55 -2.89 -7.10
CA GLN A 62 7.97 -3.97 -6.29
C GLN A 62 6.48 -4.22 -6.60
N VAL A 63 5.75 -3.18 -6.98
CA VAL A 63 4.34 -3.29 -7.38
C VAL A 63 4.15 -3.51 -8.89
N GLY A 64 5.23 -3.54 -9.67
CA GLY A 64 5.20 -3.80 -11.11
C GLY A 64 4.77 -2.62 -11.98
N LEU A 65 4.71 -1.38 -11.45
CA LEU A 65 4.32 -0.19 -12.18
C LEU A 65 5.52 0.38 -12.97
N GLN A 66 5.83 -0.24 -14.10
CA GLN A 66 6.91 0.22 -14.96
C GLN A 66 6.48 1.45 -15.76
N HIS A 67 7.21 2.57 -15.58
CA HIS A 67 7.01 3.77 -16.39
C HIS A 67 7.71 3.62 -17.76
N ASP A 68 7.17 4.29 -18.76
CA ASP A 68 7.67 4.27 -20.14
C ASP A 68 8.67 5.40 -20.38
N GLU A 69 8.58 6.48 -19.59
CA GLU A 69 9.48 7.64 -19.62
C GLU A 69 9.72 8.10 -18.17
N GLY A 70 10.91 8.58 -17.89
CA GLY A 70 11.25 9.07 -16.55
C GLY A 70 12.73 9.42 -16.40
N PRO A 71 13.16 9.89 -15.20
CA PRO A 71 14.52 10.37 -14.99
C PRO A 71 15.60 9.31 -15.22
N ASP A 72 15.30 8.05 -14.93
CA ASP A 72 16.23 6.91 -15.00
C ASP A 72 16.32 6.28 -16.38
N ILE A 73 15.26 6.36 -17.20
CA ILE A 73 15.20 5.75 -18.54
C ILE A 73 15.14 6.77 -19.67
N GLY A 74 14.96 8.07 -19.34
CA GLY A 74 14.81 9.14 -20.32
C GLY A 74 13.45 9.13 -21.02
N GLY A 75 13.38 9.76 -22.18
CA GLY A 75 12.18 9.87 -23.00
C GLY A 75 12.28 11.02 -24.00
N GLU A 76 11.20 11.25 -24.75
CA GLU A 76 11.18 12.21 -25.86
C GLU A 76 11.17 13.68 -25.39
N TYR A 77 10.63 13.96 -24.19
CA TYR A 77 10.32 15.33 -23.75
C TYR A 77 11.35 15.91 -22.75
N GLY A 78 12.53 15.33 -22.67
CA GLY A 78 13.68 15.87 -21.98
C GLY A 78 13.75 15.47 -20.50
N GLN A 79 14.25 16.39 -19.66
CA GLN A 79 14.46 16.14 -18.24
C GLN A 79 13.14 15.92 -17.50
N TYR A 80 13.08 14.88 -16.64
CA TYR A 80 11.89 14.49 -15.88
C TYR A 80 12.02 14.82 -14.38
N VAL A 81 13.00 15.64 -14.00
CA VAL A 81 13.17 16.20 -12.64
C VAL A 81 12.94 17.71 -12.72
N GLN A 82 12.02 18.26 -11.95
CA GLN A 82 11.61 19.65 -12.08
C GLN A 82 12.72 20.66 -11.73
N SER A 83 13.57 20.35 -10.76
CA SER A 83 14.72 21.21 -10.44
C SER A 83 15.70 21.39 -11.61
N GLU A 84 15.84 20.39 -12.47
CA GLU A 84 16.67 20.43 -13.67
C GLU A 84 16.03 21.26 -14.80
N ARG A 85 14.74 21.58 -14.68
CA ARG A 85 13.93 22.34 -15.64
C ARG A 85 13.74 23.81 -15.24
N LYS A 86 14.41 24.29 -14.19
CA LYS A 86 14.21 25.60 -13.58
C LYS A 86 14.15 26.75 -14.59
N ASP A 87 15.02 26.73 -15.58
CA ASP A 87 15.14 27.83 -16.56
C ASP A 87 13.97 27.90 -17.57
N ILE A 88 13.16 26.82 -17.64
CA ILE A 88 12.01 26.74 -18.57
C ILE A 88 10.85 27.63 -18.06
N TYR A 89 10.63 27.74 -16.76
CA TYR A 89 9.40 28.31 -16.22
C TYR A 89 9.35 29.84 -16.25
N LYS A 90 10.49 30.51 -16.04
CA LYS A 90 10.56 31.98 -15.98
C LYS A 90 10.05 32.66 -17.27
N PRO A 91 10.46 32.25 -18.49
CA PRO A 91 9.94 32.82 -19.73
C PRO A 91 8.41 32.75 -19.86
N TYR A 92 7.77 31.67 -19.42
CA TYR A 92 6.31 31.54 -19.42
C TYR A 92 5.65 32.46 -18.40
N ALA A 93 6.20 32.62 -17.20
CA ALA A 93 5.68 33.54 -16.21
C ALA A 93 5.77 35.00 -16.71
N GLU A 94 6.90 35.41 -17.34
CA GLU A 94 7.09 36.72 -17.93
C GLU A 94 6.18 36.93 -19.15
N GLN A 95 5.87 35.90 -19.94
CA GLN A 95 4.88 35.95 -21.01
C GLN A 95 3.51 36.36 -20.45
N LEU A 96 3.05 35.66 -19.38
CA LEU A 96 1.77 36.00 -18.74
C LEU A 96 1.72 37.43 -18.22
N VAL A 97 2.85 37.97 -17.71
CA VAL A 97 2.93 39.37 -17.30
C VAL A 97 2.76 40.32 -18.50
N ARG A 98 3.48 40.06 -19.62
CA ARG A 98 3.33 40.87 -20.85
C ARG A 98 1.92 40.86 -21.42
N GLU A 99 1.20 39.75 -21.26
CA GLU A 99 -0.16 39.55 -21.73
C GLU A 99 -1.23 40.03 -20.73
N GLY A 100 -0.82 40.55 -19.58
CA GLY A 100 -1.71 41.06 -18.53
C GLY A 100 -2.48 39.93 -17.78
N LYS A 101 -2.00 38.67 -17.89
CA LYS A 101 -2.56 37.49 -17.20
C LYS A 101 -1.84 37.21 -15.88
N ALA A 102 -0.73 37.87 -15.61
CA ALA A 102 0.02 37.87 -14.37
C ALA A 102 0.57 39.22 -14.05
N TYR A 103 1.14 39.40 -12.86
CA TYR A 103 1.72 40.70 -12.43
C TYR A 103 2.84 40.46 -11.41
N TYR A 104 3.74 41.46 -11.31
CA TYR A 104 4.79 41.49 -10.30
C TYR A 104 4.22 41.87 -8.94
N CYS A 105 4.57 41.13 -7.91
CA CYS A 105 4.21 41.45 -6.53
C CYS A 105 5.46 41.64 -5.69
N PHE A 106 5.60 42.84 -5.10
CA PHE A 106 6.74 43.30 -4.30
C PHE A 106 6.45 43.23 -2.79
N CYS A 107 5.36 42.57 -2.36
CA CYS A 107 5.03 42.45 -0.94
C CYS A 107 6.11 41.66 -0.19
N THR A 108 6.53 42.22 0.95
CA THR A 108 7.46 41.54 1.86
C THR A 108 6.74 40.43 2.65
N LYS A 109 7.50 39.54 3.23
CA LYS A 109 6.98 38.43 4.05
C LYS A 109 6.22 38.96 5.28
N GLU A 110 6.77 39.98 5.93
CA GLU A 110 6.18 40.65 7.10
C GLU A 110 4.80 41.23 6.76
N ARG A 111 4.67 41.87 5.59
CA ARG A 111 3.40 42.40 5.12
C ARG A 111 2.37 41.29 4.91
N LEU A 112 2.77 40.21 4.26
CA LEU A 112 1.87 39.05 4.02
C LEU A 112 1.43 38.40 5.32
N GLU A 113 2.32 38.27 6.30
CA GLU A 113 2.00 37.74 7.62
C GLU A 113 1.02 38.64 8.39
N SER A 114 1.12 39.99 8.26
CA SER A 114 0.21 40.92 8.92
C SER A 114 -1.23 40.79 8.39
N ILE A 115 -1.42 40.54 7.09
CA ILE A 115 -2.75 40.36 6.50
C ILE A 115 -3.44 39.10 7.08
N HIS A 116 -2.70 38.04 7.33
CA HIS A 116 -3.24 36.79 7.90
C HIS A 116 -3.64 36.93 9.37
N GLN A 117 -3.08 37.88 10.10
CA GLN A 117 -3.41 38.14 11.51
C GLN A 117 -4.70 38.96 11.69
N ASP A 118 -5.06 39.80 10.71
CA ASP A 118 -6.24 40.70 10.78
C ASP A 118 -7.57 40.02 10.42
N GLY A 119 -7.59 38.72 10.07
CA GLY A 119 -8.67 37.75 10.34
C GLY A 119 -9.93 37.76 9.50
N GLU A 120 -10.14 38.61 8.50
CA GLU A 120 -11.40 38.59 7.71
C GLU A 120 -11.31 37.90 6.33
N PHE A 121 -10.10 37.77 5.75
CA PHE A 121 -9.90 37.03 4.48
C PHE A 121 -8.58 36.28 4.52
N GLY A 122 -8.61 34.95 4.54
CA GLY A 122 -7.44 34.08 4.61
C GLY A 122 -6.55 34.03 3.36
N GLY A 123 -6.57 35.05 2.48
CA GLY A 123 -5.84 35.09 1.22
C GLY A 123 -5.08 36.39 0.98
N TYR A 124 -4.35 36.47 -0.14
CA TYR A 124 -3.65 37.66 -0.57
C TYR A 124 -4.61 38.78 -1.00
N ASP A 125 -4.44 40.02 -0.44
CA ASP A 125 -5.30 41.16 -0.65
C ASP A 125 -5.14 41.86 -2.03
N ARG A 126 -4.38 41.28 -2.95
CA ARG A 126 -4.13 41.78 -4.31
C ARG A 126 -3.48 43.15 -4.39
N HIS A 127 -2.78 43.59 -3.35
CA HIS A 127 -2.17 44.93 -3.21
C HIS A 127 -1.35 45.37 -4.43
N CYS A 128 -0.52 44.47 -5.00
CA CYS A 128 0.34 44.81 -6.14
C CYS A 128 -0.33 44.61 -7.50
N ARG A 129 -1.60 44.18 -7.53
CA ARG A 129 -2.28 43.75 -8.77
C ARG A 129 -2.39 44.87 -9.81
N ASP A 130 -2.64 46.10 -9.37
CA ASP A 130 -2.92 47.25 -10.24
C ASP A 130 -1.88 48.35 -10.06
N LEU A 131 -0.63 48.00 -9.71
CA LEU A 131 0.47 48.97 -9.65
C LEU A 131 0.71 49.62 -11.01
N PRO A 132 0.95 50.94 -11.03
CA PRO A 132 1.33 51.68 -12.26
C PRO A 132 2.61 51.11 -12.88
N ALA A 133 2.66 51.07 -14.21
CA ALA A 133 3.84 50.60 -14.94
C ALA A 133 5.15 51.31 -14.58
N GLU A 134 5.06 52.61 -14.26
CA GLU A 134 6.21 53.42 -13.81
C GLU A 134 6.73 52.92 -12.46
N GLU A 135 5.84 52.61 -11.52
CA GLU A 135 6.20 52.08 -10.19
C GLU A 135 6.79 50.70 -10.30
N ILE A 136 6.20 49.81 -11.13
CA ILE A 136 6.75 48.50 -11.41
C ILE A 136 8.17 48.62 -11.94
N ARG A 137 8.40 49.49 -12.93
CA ARG A 137 9.74 49.71 -13.51
C ARG A 137 10.72 50.23 -12.45
N LYS A 138 10.33 51.23 -11.66
CA LYS A 138 11.14 51.77 -10.57
C LYS A 138 11.55 50.68 -9.57
N ASN A 139 10.65 49.80 -9.19
CA ASN A 139 10.91 48.73 -8.25
C ASN A 139 11.86 47.68 -8.84
N LEU A 140 11.69 47.33 -10.11
CA LEU A 140 12.57 46.39 -10.82
C LEU A 140 13.97 46.97 -10.99
N ASP A 141 14.09 48.26 -11.41
CA ASP A 141 15.37 48.99 -11.58
C ASP A 141 16.10 49.16 -10.24
N ALA A 142 15.36 49.27 -9.13
CA ALA A 142 15.90 49.28 -7.77
C ALA A 142 16.33 47.90 -7.27
N GLY A 143 16.15 46.85 -8.04
CA GLY A 143 16.51 45.47 -7.65
C GLY A 143 15.65 44.91 -6.51
N MET A 144 14.42 45.40 -6.32
CA MET A 144 13.52 44.88 -5.31
C MET A 144 13.17 43.43 -5.61
N GLN A 145 13.16 42.59 -4.57
CA GLN A 145 12.68 41.21 -4.70
C GLN A 145 11.20 41.18 -5.06
N TYR A 146 10.83 40.29 -5.93
CA TYR A 146 9.45 40.11 -6.37
C TYR A 146 9.10 38.64 -6.55
N VAL A 147 7.78 38.38 -6.55
CA VAL A 147 7.18 37.12 -7.07
C VAL A 147 6.29 37.50 -8.25
N ILE A 148 6.00 36.52 -9.11
CA ILE A 148 4.99 36.71 -10.17
C ILE A 148 3.72 35.99 -9.73
N ARG A 149 2.59 36.74 -9.73
CA ARG A 149 1.28 36.19 -9.37
C ARG A 149 0.35 36.12 -10.58
N GLN A 150 -0.48 35.09 -10.61
CA GLN A 150 -1.57 34.94 -11.58
C GLN A 150 -2.61 36.04 -11.34
N ARG A 151 -3.12 36.65 -12.42
CA ARG A 151 -4.22 37.59 -12.38
C ARG A 151 -5.55 36.88 -12.62
N VAL A 152 -6.21 36.44 -11.55
CA VAL A 152 -7.52 35.77 -11.61
C VAL A 152 -8.63 36.79 -11.88
N PRO A 153 -9.61 36.57 -12.77
CA PRO A 153 -10.79 37.43 -12.90
C PRO A 153 -11.51 37.61 -11.56
N LEU A 154 -11.95 38.81 -11.24
CA LEU A 154 -12.61 39.14 -9.96
C LEU A 154 -14.09 38.75 -9.95
N GLU A 155 -14.72 38.74 -11.13
CA GLU A 155 -16.13 38.48 -11.32
C GLU A 155 -16.36 37.21 -12.17
N GLY A 156 -17.58 36.69 -12.10
CA GLY A 156 -17.98 35.48 -12.83
C GLY A 156 -17.56 34.20 -12.14
N SER A 157 -17.66 33.11 -12.87
CA SER A 157 -17.30 31.76 -12.39
C SER A 157 -16.48 31.00 -13.43
N THR A 158 -15.70 30.04 -12.98
CA THR A 158 -14.93 29.14 -13.84
C THR A 158 -15.45 27.72 -13.65
N SER A 159 -15.81 27.10 -14.77
CA SER A 159 -16.29 25.71 -14.81
C SER A 159 -15.33 24.81 -15.55
N PHE A 160 -15.29 23.53 -15.14
CA PHE A 160 -14.58 22.48 -15.86
C PHE A 160 -15.31 21.16 -15.70
N GLU A 161 -15.04 20.23 -16.62
CA GLU A 161 -15.53 18.87 -16.56
C GLU A 161 -14.49 17.96 -15.92
N ASP A 162 -14.92 17.20 -14.92
CA ASP A 162 -14.14 16.14 -14.32
C ASP A 162 -14.73 14.78 -14.67
N ALA A 163 -13.91 13.84 -15.11
CA ALA A 163 -14.37 12.53 -15.57
C ALA A 163 -15.10 11.72 -14.49
N VAL A 164 -14.84 12.00 -13.20
CA VAL A 164 -15.46 11.32 -12.06
C VAL A 164 -16.59 12.16 -11.47
N TYR A 165 -16.32 13.43 -11.16
CA TYR A 165 -17.26 14.30 -10.43
C TYR A 165 -18.24 15.03 -11.33
N GLY A 166 -17.99 15.10 -12.65
CA GLY A 166 -18.80 15.86 -13.61
C GLY A 166 -18.46 17.36 -13.60
N THR A 167 -19.39 18.19 -13.97
CA THR A 167 -19.21 19.64 -14.03
C THR A 167 -18.97 20.24 -12.65
N ILE A 168 -17.84 20.92 -12.46
CA ILE A 168 -17.49 21.66 -11.25
C ILE A 168 -17.43 23.15 -11.61
N THR A 169 -18.12 23.98 -10.83
CA THR A 169 -18.15 25.45 -11.01
C THR A 169 -17.72 26.14 -9.71
N ILE A 170 -16.79 27.08 -9.81
CA ILE A 170 -16.28 27.86 -8.67
C ILE A 170 -16.35 29.34 -9.02
N GLU A 171 -16.85 30.15 -8.09
CA GLU A 171 -16.90 31.61 -8.22
C GLU A 171 -15.46 32.16 -8.24
N ASN A 172 -15.14 33.01 -9.22
CA ASN A 172 -13.79 33.54 -9.37
C ASN A 172 -13.30 34.34 -8.15
N LYS A 173 -14.23 35.00 -7.42
CA LYS A 173 -13.93 35.71 -6.18
C LYS A 173 -13.33 34.83 -5.07
N GLU A 174 -13.61 33.52 -5.09
CA GLU A 174 -13.10 32.52 -4.13
C GLU A 174 -11.70 32.02 -4.52
N ILE A 175 -11.25 32.38 -5.73
CA ILE A 175 -9.96 31.95 -6.26
C ILE A 175 -8.91 33.02 -5.97
N GLU A 176 -7.84 32.64 -5.28
CA GLU A 176 -6.73 33.51 -4.95
C GLU A 176 -5.78 33.74 -6.15
N ASP A 177 -5.22 34.95 -6.24
CA ASP A 177 -4.11 35.28 -7.14
C ASP A 177 -2.83 34.56 -6.68
N GLN A 178 -2.70 33.27 -7.05
CA GLN A 178 -1.59 32.40 -6.63
C GLN A 178 -0.23 32.90 -7.14
N VAL A 179 0.84 32.60 -6.39
CA VAL A 179 2.21 32.80 -6.86
C VAL A 179 2.51 31.76 -7.94
N LEU A 180 3.02 32.20 -9.08
CA LEU A 180 3.51 31.35 -10.17
C LEU A 180 5.02 31.13 -10.06
N LEU A 181 5.78 32.21 -9.90
CA LEU A 181 7.23 32.20 -9.77
C LEU A 181 7.64 32.83 -8.44
N LYS A 182 8.43 32.13 -7.65
CA LYS A 182 8.99 32.61 -6.36
C LYS A 182 10.13 33.58 -6.57
N SER A 183 10.50 34.30 -5.51
CA SER A 183 11.61 35.28 -5.54
C SER A 183 13.00 34.67 -5.78
N ASP A 184 13.17 33.35 -5.50
CA ASP A 184 14.36 32.57 -5.79
C ASP A 184 14.44 32.07 -7.25
N GLY A 185 13.41 32.43 -8.05
CA GLY A 185 13.29 32.04 -9.44
C GLY A 185 12.75 30.60 -9.67
N TYR A 186 12.39 29.86 -8.60
CA TYR A 186 11.69 28.59 -8.75
C TYR A 186 10.19 28.80 -8.97
N PRO A 187 9.55 27.97 -9.79
CA PRO A 187 8.09 27.98 -9.90
C PRO A 187 7.46 27.41 -8.63
N THR A 188 6.20 27.77 -8.40
CA THR A 188 5.38 27.00 -7.47
C THR A 188 4.92 25.70 -8.12
N TYR A 189 4.52 24.73 -7.28
CA TYR A 189 3.92 23.48 -7.75
C TYR A 189 2.80 23.70 -8.78
N ASN A 190 1.89 24.63 -8.47
CA ASN A 190 0.72 24.92 -9.29
C ASN A 190 1.06 25.48 -10.68
N PHE A 191 2.21 26.07 -10.86
CA PHE A 191 2.66 26.60 -12.15
C PHE A 191 3.51 25.58 -12.90
N ALA A 192 4.47 24.95 -12.22
CA ALA A 192 5.35 23.96 -12.82
C ALA A 192 4.57 22.79 -13.45
N ASN A 193 3.58 22.26 -12.74
CA ASN A 193 2.83 21.11 -13.24
C ASN A 193 2.06 21.41 -14.54
N VAL A 194 1.51 22.62 -14.70
CA VAL A 194 0.79 23.03 -15.93
C VAL A 194 1.74 23.13 -17.12
N ILE A 195 2.91 23.77 -16.91
CA ILE A 195 3.93 23.90 -17.94
C ILE A 195 4.46 22.54 -18.38
N ASP A 196 4.79 21.69 -17.40
CA ASP A 196 5.35 20.36 -17.68
C ASP A 196 4.32 19.43 -18.28
N ASP A 197 3.08 19.42 -17.80
CA ASP A 197 2.01 18.61 -18.37
C ASP A 197 1.77 18.98 -19.85
N HIS A 198 1.79 20.28 -20.17
CA HIS A 198 1.71 20.73 -21.57
C HIS A 198 2.92 20.29 -22.40
N LEU A 199 4.15 20.58 -21.94
CA LEU A 199 5.38 20.27 -22.66
C LEU A 199 5.65 18.77 -22.82
N MET A 200 5.14 17.94 -21.89
CA MET A 200 5.22 16.49 -21.94
C MET A 200 3.97 15.84 -22.58
N HIS A 201 3.08 16.67 -23.16
CA HIS A 201 1.85 16.20 -23.82
C HIS A 201 0.98 15.31 -22.96
N ILE A 202 0.86 15.60 -21.66
CA ILE A 202 -0.01 14.86 -20.75
C ILE A 202 -1.46 15.11 -21.12
N THR A 203 -2.20 14.03 -21.39
CA THR A 203 -3.60 14.09 -21.82
C THR A 203 -4.59 13.87 -20.67
N HIS A 204 -4.18 13.14 -19.64
CA HIS A 204 -5.01 12.82 -18.47
C HIS A 204 -4.25 13.13 -17.20
N VAL A 205 -4.88 13.90 -16.31
CA VAL A 205 -4.35 14.26 -15.00
C VAL A 205 -5.16 13.54 -13.94
N VAL A 206 -4.59 12.47 -13.39
CA VAL A 206 -5.19 11.70 -12.30
C VAL A 206 -4.58 12.17 -10.97
N ARG A 207 -5.42 12.52 -9.98
CA ARG A 207 -4.95 13.00 -8.67
C ARG A 207 -6.07 12.98 -7.62
N GLY A 208 -5.77 13.27 -6.37
CA GLY A 208 -6.76 13.30 -5.30
C GLY A 208 -7.81 14.42 -5.46
N CYS A 209 -9.01 14.21 -4.94
CA CYS A 209 -10.12 15.19 -5.03
C CYS A 209 -9.87 16.49 -4.25
N GLU A 210 -8.84 16.54 -3.41
CA GLU A 210 -8.39 17.78 -2.75
C GLU A 210 -7.98 18.88 -3.74
N TYR A 211 -7.64 18.51 -4.97
CA TYR A 211 -7.28 19.46 -6.04
C TYR A 211 -8.48 19.98 -6.84
N LEU A 212 -9.71 19.52 -6.59
CA LEU A 212 -10.90 20.00 -7.30
C LEU A 212 -11.05 21.52 -7.22
N THR A 213 -10.84 22.11 -6.04
CA THR A 213 -10.94 23.57 -5.82
C THR A 213 -9.78 24.35 -6.43
N SER A 214 -8.64 23.71 -6.69
CA SER A 214 -7.48 24.33 -7.33
C SER A 214 -7.49 24.25 -8.85
N THR A 215 -8.26 23.31 -9.42
CA THR A 215 -8.30 23.05 -10.87
C THR A 215 -8.67 24.28 -11.72
N PRO A 216 -9.57 25.18 -11.30
CA PRO A 216 -9.83 26.41 -12.04
C PRO A 216 -8.58 27.29 -12.26
N LYS A 217 -7.67 27.35 -11.28
CA LYS A 217 -6.40 28.11 -11.40
C LYS A 217 -5.55 27.56 -12.55
N TYR A 218 -5.49 26.22 -12.71
CA TYR A 218 -4.75 25.58 -13.78
C TYR A 218 -5.40 25.83 -15.13
N ASN A 219 -6.73 25.69 -15.22
CA ASN A 219 -7.48 25.94 -16.45
C ASN A 219 -7.32 27.38 -16.95
N MET A 220 -7.29 28.35 -16.05
CA MET A 220 -7.01 29.74 -16.41
C MET A 220 -5.59 29.92 -16.99
N LEU A 221 -4.61 29.12 -16.57
CA LEU A 221 -3.27 29.13 -17.17
C LEU A 221 -3.29 28.51 -18.58
N TYR A 222 -3.95 27.36 -18.75
CA TYR A 222 -4.14 26.77 -20.09
C TYR A 222 -4.84 27.73 -21.05
N ASP A 223 -5.92 28.39 -20.59
CA ASP A 223 -6.65 29.40 -21.37
C ASP A 223 -5.77 30.62 -21.69
N ALA A 224 -4.95 31.07 -20.74
CA ALA A 224 -4.05 32.23 -20.95
C ALA A 224 -2.98 31.94 -22.00
N PHE A 225 -2.49 30.71 -22.07
CA PHE A 225 -1.52 30.30 -23.09
C PHE A 225 -2.17 29.83 -24.40
N GLY A 226 -3.50 29.66 -24.44
CA GLY A 226 -4.21 29.09 -25.58
C GLY A 226 -3.92 27.60 -25.78
N TRP A 227 -3.63 26.88 -24.70
CA TRP A 227 -3.33 25.45 -24.71
C TRP A 227 -4.56 24.58 -24.52
N GLU A 228 -4.53 23.37 -25.08
CA GLU A 228 -5.54 22.35 -24.82
C GLU A 228 -5.44 21.86 -23.37
N LYS A 229 -6.59 21.74 -22.69
CA LYS A 229 -6.68 21.27 -21.31
C LYS A 229 -6.66 19.76 -21.27
N PRO A 230 -5.99 19.14 -20.27
CA PRO A 230 -6.07 17.70 -20.07
C PRO A 230 -7.45 17.30 -19.55
N ILE A 231 -7.76 16.00 -19.68
CA ILE A 231 -8.91 15.38 -19.00
C ILE A 231 -8.52 15.21 -17.53
N TYR A 232 -9.35 15.75 -16.63
CA TYR A 232 -9.16 15.60 -15.20
C TYR A 232 -9.89 14.38 -14.67
N VAL A 233 -9.22 13.61 -13.82
CA VAL A 233 -9.73 12.42 -13.14
C VAL A 233 -9.40 12.54 -11.66
N HIS A 234 -10.33 13.10 -10.88
CA HIS A 234 -10.11 13.27 -9.44
C HIS A 234 -10.56 12.03 -8.68
N LEU A 235 -9.69 11.53 -7.81
CA LEU A 235 -9.89 10.30 -7.04
C LEU A 235 -10.51 10.61 -5.67
N PRO A 236 -11.45 9.79 -5.17
CA PRO A 236 -12.05 9.98 -3.86
C PRO A 236 -11.00 9.83 -2.73
N LEU A 237 -11.28 10.42 -1.56
CA LEU A 237 -10.43 10.26 -0.38
C LEU A 237 -10.37 8.81 0.07
N ILE A 238 -9.23 8.42 0.65
CA ILE A 238 -9.12 7.19 1.43
C ILE A 238 -9.31 7.56 2.91
N MET A 239 -10.28 6.91 3.53
CA MET A 239 -10.64 7.09 4.94
C MET A 239 -10.15 5.90 5.77
N GLY A 240 -9.86 6.13 7.04
CA GLY A 240 -9.60 5.08 8.02
C GLY A 240 -10.76 4.97 9.01
N LYS A 241 -10.99 3.77 9.53
CA LYS A 241 -11.99 3.51 10.57
C LYS A 241 -11.36 3.74 11.94
N ASN A 242 -11.95 4.64 12.73
CA ASN A 242 -11.54 4.90 14.11
C ASN A 242 -12.06 3.80 15.06
N GLU A 243 -11.51 3.72 16.26
CA GLU A 243 -11.92 2.75 17.30
C GLU A 243 -13.39 2.90 17.70
N ASP A 244 -13.93 4.12 17.67
CA ASP A 244 -15.34 4.42 17.95
C ASP A 244 -16.30 4.09 16.79
N GLY A 245 -15.77 3.56 15.67
CA GLY A 245 -16.53 3.22 14.47
C GLY A 245 -16.74 4.40 13.52
N SER A 246 -16.38 5.62 13.87
CA SER A 246 -16.40 6.77 12.95
C SER A 246 -15.30 6.63 11.88
N VAL A 247 -15.40 7.42 10.81
CA VAL A 247 -14.37 7.44 9.76
C VAL A 247 -13.73 8.81 9.66
N SER A 248 -12.44 8.84 9.40
CA SER A 248 -11.67 10.06 9.18
C SER A 248 -10.59 9.83 8.13
N LYS A 249 -9.95 10.90 7.62
CA LYS A 249 -8.88 10.76 6.65
C LYS A 249 -7.82 9.76 7.16
N LEU A 250 -7.44 8.80 6.29
CA LEU A 250 -6.47 7.76 6.64
C LEU A 250 -5.13 8.39 7.11
N SER A 251 -4.66 7.95 8.27
CA SER A 251 -3.44 8.45 8.90
C SER A 251 -2.78 7.35 9.74
N LYS A 252 -1.55 7.56 10.20
CA LYS A 252 -0.76 6.61 10.99
C LYS A 252 -1.46 6.08 12.26
N ARG A 253 -2.44 6.80 12.81
CA ARG A 253 -3.24 6.32 13.96
C ARG A 253 -4.13 5.12 13.66
N HIS A 254 -4.41 4.86 12.38
CA HIS A 254 -5.23 3.72 11.94
C HIS A 254 -4.40 2.47 11.66
N GLY A 255 -3.06 2.53 11.75
CA GLY A 255 -2.11 1.46 11.42
C GLY A 255 -1.09 1.90 10.37
N SER A 256 -0.43 0.95 9.76
CA SER A 256 0.56 1.22 8.69
C SER A 256 -0.12 1.79 7.45
N THR A 257 0.24 3.01 7.08
CA THR A 257 -0.33 3.74 5.94
C THR A 257 0.67 3.96 4.80
N SER A 258 1.87 3.44 4.93
CA SER A 258 2.89 3.41 3.86
C SER A 258 3.02 2.01 3.28
N PHE A 259 3.42 1.95 2.01
CA PHE A 259 3.70 0.67 1.35
C PHE A 259 4.74 -0.15 2.11
N GLN A 260 5.85 0.48 2.50
CA GLN A 260 6.93 -0.15 3.26
C GLN A 260 6.43 -0.69 4.60
N GLY A 261 5.65 0.09 5.34
CA GLY A 261 5.08 -0.36 6.62
C GLY A 261 4.14 -1.55 6.46
N LEU A 262 3.34 -1.60 5.38
CA LEU A 262 2.50 -2.76 5.09
C LEU A 262 3.33 -4.02 4.75
N LEU A 263 4.44 -3.87 4.01
CA LEU A 263 5.37 -4.98 3.77
C LEU A 263 6.00 -5.47 5.08
N GLU A 264 6.44 -4.54 5.93
CA GLU A 264 6.97 -4.85 7.26
C GLU A 264 5.93 -5.55 8.14
N ASP A 265 4.65 -5.23 8.00
CA ASP A 265 3.55 -5.91 8.69
C ASP A 265 3.26 -7.32 8.12
N GLY A 266 3.92 -7.70 7.01
CA GLY A 266 3.85 -9.04 6.40
C GLY A 266 2.79 -9.19 5.31
N TYR A 267 2.29 -8.07 4.76
CA TYR A 267 1.46 -8.11 3.55
C TYR A 267 2.32 -8.24 2.30
N LEU A 268 1.83 -8.95 1.30
CA LEU A 268 2.53 -9.15 0.03
C LEU A 268 2.31 -7.97 -0.92
N ALA A 269 3.35 -7.57 -1.65
CA ALA A 269 3.26 -6.45 -2.60
C ALA A 269 2.10 -6.59 -3.61
N PRO A 270 1.89 -7.74 -4.28
CA PRO A 270 0.74 -7.90 -5.19
C PRO A 270 -0.61 -7.81 -4.48
N VAL A 271 -0.70 -8.20 -3.20
CA VAL A 271 -1.92 -8.05 -2.39
C VAL A 271 -2.23 -6.58 -2.15
N ILE A 272 -1.21 -5.82 -1.74
CA ILE A 272 -1.35 -4.37 -1.50
C ILE A 272 -1.81 -3.69 -2.80
N THR A 273 -1.20 -4.02 -3.93
CA THR A 273 -1.55 -3.46 -5.26
C THR A 273 -3.00 -3.77 -5.62
N ASN A 274 -3.42 -5.02 -5.55
CA ASN A 274 -4.79 -5.42 -5.84
C ASN A 274 -5.81 -4.75 -4.91
N TYR A 275 -5.53 -4.74 -3.61
CA TYR A 275 -6.43 -4.14 -2.62
C TYR A 275 -6.58 -2.62 -2.85
N ILE A 276 -5.47 -1.93 -3.10
CA ILE A 276 -5.47 -0.48 -3.39
C ILE A 276 -6.23 -0.17 -4.68
N ALA A 277 -6.16 -1.03 -5.70
CA ALA A 277 -6.93 -0.86 -6.93
C ALA A 277 -8.43 -0.80 -6.68
N LEU A 278 -8.93 -1.54 -5.69
CA LEU A 278 -10.36 -1.54 -5.32
C LEU A 278 -10.77 -0.41 -4.37
N LEU A 279 -9.83 0.42 -3.92
CA LEU A 279 -10.14 1.57 -3.07
C LEU A 279 -10.64 2.76 -3.89
N GLY A 280 -11.93 2.74 -4.22
CA GLY A 280 -12.58 3.78 -5.00
C GLY A 280 -12.77 3.45 -6.47
N TRP A 281 -12.52 2.22 -6.88
CA TRP A 281 -12.88 1.68 -8.19
C TRP A 281 -13.65 0.36 -8.02
N CYS A 282 -14.66 0.18 -8.85
CA CYS A 282 -15.50 -1.03 -8.90
C CYS A 282 -15.38 -1.66 -10.29
N PRO A 283 -14.99 -2.93 -10.40
CA PRO A 283 -15.05 -3.66 -11.65
C PRO A 283 -16.51 -3.85 -12.12
N LYS A 284 -16.70 -4.15 -13.40
CA LYS A 284 -18.04 -4.40 -13.97
C LYS A 284 -18.68 -5.71 -13.48
N ASP A 285 -17.84 -6.62 -13.02
CA ASP A 285 -18.23 -7.88 -12.40
C ASP A 285 -17.90 -7.86 -10.88
N ASN A 286 -18.15 -8.96 -10.19
CA ASN A 286 -17.87 -9.08 -8.76
C ASN A 286 -16.47 -9.63 -8.48
N GLN A 287 -15.54 -9.59 -9.44
CA GLN A 287 -14.17 -10.03 -9.23
C GLN A 287 -13.46 -9.10 -8.24
N GLU A 288 -12.79 -9.67 -7.25
CA GLU A 288 -12.01 -8.92 -6.27
C GLU A 288 -10.52 -9.24 -6.33
N ILE A 289 -10.13 -10.39 -6.87
CA ILE A 289 -8.73 -10.81 -6.95
C ILE A 289 -8.24 -10.69 -8.40
N PHE A 290 -7.28 -9.81 -8.59
CA PHE A 290 -6.71 -9.45 -9.87
C PHE A 290 -5.18 -9.54 -9.84
N SER A 291 -4.58 -10.09 -10.86
CA SER A 291 -3.20 -9.77 -11.23
C SER A 291 -3.13 -8.34 -11.80
N LEU A 292 -1.93 -7.76 -11.86
CA LEU A 292 -1.76 -6.43 -12.47
C LEU A 292 -2.23 -6.40 -13.93
N LYS A 293 -1.97 -7.46 -14.68
CA LYS A 293 -2.42 -7.58 -16.07
C LYS A 293 -3.95 -7.62 -16.21
N GLU A 294 -4.63 -8.37 -15.34
CA GLU A 294 -6.10 -8.38 -15.31
C GLU A 294 -6.66 -7.00 -14.93
N LEU A 295 -5.98 -6.25 -14.05
CA LEU A 295 -6.33 -4.86 -13.75
C LEU A 295 -6.19 -3.96 -14.98
N GLU A 296 -5.11 -4.09 -15.75
CA GLU A 296 -4.92 -3.34 -17.02
C GLU A 296 -6.06 -3.58 -18.01
N GLU A 297 -6.55 -4.81 -18.08
CA GLU A 297 -7.63 -5.21 -19.00
C GLU A 297 -9.03 -4.78 -18.50
N ALA A 298 -9.26 -4.81 -17.18
CA ALA A 298 -10.56 -4.54 -16.58
C ALA A 298 -10.80 -3.07 -16.25
N PHE A 299 -9.74 -2.29 -16.04
CA PHE A 299 -9.85 -0.93 -15.52
C PHE A 299 -10.52 0.03 -16.49
N SER A 300 -11.43 0.86 -15.97
CA SER A 300 -12.02 1.98 -16.68
C SER A 300 -12.25 3.15 -15.73
N ILE A 301 -12.15 4.37 -16.25
CA ILE A 301 -12.43 5.60 -15.50
C ILE A 301 -13.87 5.62 -14.99
N ASP A 302 -14.81 5.10 -15.77
CA ASP A 302 -16.24 5.04 -15.39
C ASP A 302 -16.50 4.19 -14.14
N GLY A 303 -15.60 3.26 -13.81
CA GLY A 303 -15.68 2.46 -12.59
C GLY A 303 -15.24 3.21 -11.32
N ILE A 304 -14.68 4.42 -11.44
CA ILE A 304 -14.21 5.19 -10.28
C ILE A 304 -15.41 5.80 -9.55
N SER A 305 -15.50 5.54 -8.25
CA SER A 305 -16.53 6.06 -7.37
C SER A 305 -16.28 7.52 -6.97
N LYS A 306 -17.36 8.30 -6.79
CA LYS A 306 -17.29 9.64 -6.19
C LYS A 306 -17.16 9.60 -4.66
N SER A 307 -17.61 8.51 -4.05
CA SER A 307 -17.64 8.36 -2.60
C SER A 307 -16.27 7.98 -2.04
N PRO A 308 -15.89 8.52 -0.87
CA PRO A 308 -14.67 8.10 -0.17
C PRO A 308 -14.63 6.58 0.05
N ALA A 309 -13.46 5.99 -0.10
CA ALA A 309 -13.22 4.57 0.16
C ALA A 309 -12.64 4.38 1.58
N VAL A 310 -13.12 3.37 2.31
CA VAL A 310 -12.59 3.06 3.64
C VAL A 310 -11.51 1.99 3.52
N PHE A 311 -10.33 2.27 4.08
CA PHE A 311 -9.25 1.31 4.22
C PHE A 311 -9.57 0.34 5.36
N ASP A 312 -9.80 -0.91 5.01
CA ASP A 312 -10.18 -2.00 5.92
C ASP A 312 -9.03 -3.00 6.03
N TYR A 313 -8.37 -3.05 7.20
CA TYR A 313 -7.25 -3.95 7.46
C TYR A 313 -7.67 -5.42 7.53
N ASP A 314 -8.89 -5.72 7.98
CA ASP A 314 -9.40 -7.10 8.03
C ASP A 314 -9.62 -7.63 6.61
N LYS A 315 -10.16 -6.78 5.73
CA LYS A 315 -10.30 -7.11 4.31
C LYS A 315 -8.93 -7.29 3.64
N LEU A 316 -7.96 -6.41 3.90
CA LEU A 316 -6.60 -6.56 3.39
C LEU A 316 -5.95 -7.85 3.89
N LEU A 317 -6.15 -8.21 5.15
CA LEU A 317 -5.65 -9.47 5.73
C LEU A 317 -6.29 -10.69 5.08
N TRP A 318 -7.59 -10.65 4.83
CA TRP A 318 -8.29 -11.68 4.08
C TRP A 318 -7.71 -11.86 2.66
N PHE A 319 -7.49 -10.76 1.93
CA PHE A 319 -6.82 -10.80 0.62
C PHE A 319 -5.45 -11.48 0.71
N ASN A 320 -4.67 -11.13 1.73
CA ASN A 320 -3.34 -11.72 1.91
C ASN A 320 -3.40 -13.25 2.06
N GLY A 321 -4.35 -13.74 2.88
CA GLY A 321 -4.59 -15.18 3.02
C GLY A 321 -5.05 -15.84 1.70
N GLU A 322 -5.91 -15.20 0.91
CA GLU A 322 -6.35 -15.73 -0.39
C GLU A 322 -5.17 -15.84 -1.38
N TYR A 323 -4.29 -14.85 -1.43
CA TYR A 323 -3.10 -14.92 -2.27
C TYR A 323 -2.15 -16.04 -1.83
N ILE A 324 -1.92 -16.18 -0.51
CA ILE A 324 -1.08 -17.26 0.02
C ILE A 324 -1.67 -18.64 -0.34
N ARG A 325 -2.97 -18.82 -0.19
CA ARG A 325 -3.66 -20.10 -0.56
C ARG A 325 -3.56 -20.44 -2.04
N LYS A 326 -3.53 -19.42 -2.91
CA LYS A 326 -3.42 -19.59 -4.36
C LYS A 326 -1.98 -19.72 -4.89
N MET A 327 -0.96 -19.53 -4.06
CA MET A 327 0.43 -19.71 -4.47
C MET A 327 0.69 -21.15 -4.94
N SER A 328 1.57 -21.29 -5.94
CA SER A 328 2.15 -22.61 -6.23
C SER A 328 2.93 -23.12 -5.01
N ARG A 329 3.02 -24.44 -4.85
CA ARG A 329 3.78 -25.04 -3.75
C ARG A 329 5.23 -24.53 -3.72
N GLU A 330 5.85 -24.36 -4.87
CA GLU A 330 7.22 -23.85 -4.98
C GLU A 330 7.33 -22.38 -4.50
N ALA A 331 6.40 -21.52 -4.92
CA ALA A 331 6.37 -20.12 -4.50
C ALA A 331 6.11 -20.00 -2.99
N PHE A 332 5.17 -20.80 -2.46
CA PHE A 332 4.90 -20.85 -1.03
C PHE A 332 6.14 -21.30 -0.24
N ARG A 333 6.78 -22.41 -0.67
CA ARG A 333 8.00 -22.93 -0.06
C ARG A 333 9.12 -21.89 -0.03
N THR A 334 9.35 -21.23 -1.14
CA THR A 334 10.37 -20.18 -1.25
C THR A 334 10.12 -19.06 -0.25
N ALA A 335 8.89 -18.58 -0.14
CA ALA A 335 8.50 -17.52 0.80
C ALA A 335 8.53 -17.97 2.27
N ALA A 336 8.19 -19.24 2.57
CA ALA A 336 8.17 -19.80 3.92
C ALA A 336 9.56 -20.18 4.44
N MET A 337 10.51 -20.46 3.54
CA MET A 337 11.83 -21.00 3.89
C MET A 337 12.62 -20.18 4.92
N PRO A 338 12.67 -18.83 4.87
CA PRO A 338 13.33 -18.05 5.91
C PRO A 338 12.77 -18.31 7.32
N TYR A 339 11.46 -18.46 7.44
CA TYR A 339 10.79 -18.74 8.69
C TYR A 339 10.98 -20.19 9.15
N TYR A 340 11.07 -21.15 8.22
CA TYR A 340 11.44 -22.53 8.56
C TYR A 340 12.85 -22.61 9.12
N LYS A 341 13.80 -21.90 8.52
CA LYS A 341 15.17 -21.84 9.01
C LYS A 341 15.29 -21.21 10.39
N GLU A 342 14.45 -20.25 10.75
CA GLU A 342 14.39 -19.67 12.08
C GLU A 342 14.07 -20.73 13.16
N ILE A 343 13.19 -21.68 12.83
CA ILE A 343 12.74 -22.73 13.75
C ILE A 343 13.68 -23.94 13.74
N PHE A 344 14.04 -24.42 12.56
CA PHE A 344 14.74 -25.70 12.38
C PHE A 344 16.25 -25.57 12.09
N GLY A 345 16.76 -24.35 11.86
CA GLY A 345 18.12 -24.14 11.37
C GLY A 345 18.31 -24.75 9.98
N ASP A 346 19.42 -25.45 9.80
CA ASP A 346 19.72 -26.18 8.56
C ASP A 346 19.31 -27.66 8.61
N ALA A 347 18.52 -28.07 9.60
CA ALA A 347 18.04 -29.44 9.71
C ALA A 347 17.06 -29.76 8.57
N GLU A 348 17.28 -30.90 7.90
CA GLU A 348 16.35 -31.38 6.89
C GLU A 348 15.02 -31.81 7.53
N LYS A 349 13.93 -31.32 7.01
CA LYS A 349 12.57 -31.55 7.49
C LYS A 349 11.62 -31.92 6.34
N PRO A 350 10.52 -32.60 6.64
CA PRO A 350 9.50 -32.91 5.63
C PRO A 350 8.71 -31.63 5.29
N TYR A 351 9.33 -30.72 4.52
CA TYR A 351 8.76 -29.42 4.17
C TYR A 351 7.43 -29.53 3.43
N ASP A 352 7.20 -30.61 2.66
CA ASP A 352 5.91 -30.84 1.99
C ASP A 352 4.76 -30.98 3.00
N VAL A 353 5.03 -31.59 4.16
CA VAL A 353 4.06 -31.69 5.26
C VAL A 353 3.83 -30.32 5.89
N LEU A 354 4.88 -29.55 6.12
CA LEU A 354 4.79 -28.19 6.67
C LEU A 354 3.98 -27.28 5.76
N ASP A 355 4.25 -27.29 4.45
CA ASP A 355 3.50 -26.50 3.48
C ASP A 355 2.01 -26.89 3.46
N ALA A 356 1.71 -28.19 3.46
CA ALA A 356 0.33 -28.69 3.42
C ALA A 356 -0.49 -28.27 4.65
N ILE A 357 0.14 -28.18 5.82
CA ILE A 357 -0.55 -27.76 7.06
C ILE A 357 -0.61 -26.24 7.25
N LEU A 358 0.28 -25.46 6.65
CA LEU A 358 0.39 -24.01 6.86
C LEU A 358 -0.31 -23.20 5.77
N GLN A 359 -0.06 -23.51 4.48
CA GLN A 359 -0.57 -22.72 3.35
C GLN A 359 -2.08 -22.46 3.41
N PRO A 360 -2.94 -23.43 3.77
CA PRO A 360 -4.38 -23.19 3.85
C PRO A 360 -4.81 -22.33 5.03
N ARG A 361 -3.93 -22.11 6.03
CA ARG A 361 -4.30 -21.57 7.34
C ARG A 361 -3.72 -20.21 7.65
N ILE A 362 -2.48 -19.95 7.20
CA ILE A 362 -1.81 -18.69 7.53
C ILE A 362 -2.38 -17.54 6.69
N LEU A 363 -2.42 -16.37 7.32
CA LEU A 363 -2.78 -15.12 6.67
C LEU A 363 -1.54 -14.27 6.37
N LYS A 364 -0.45 -14.51 7.09
CA LYS A 364 0.87 -13.87 6.89
C LYS A 364 1.98 -14.89 7.14
N PHE A 365 3.06 -14.83 6.37
CA PHE A 365 4.23 -15.69 6.61
C PHE A 365 4.87 -15.46 7.99
N LYS A 366 4.77 -14.27 8.55
CA LYS A 366 5.24 -13.94 9.89
C LYS A 366 4.58 -14.72 11.03
N GLU A 367 3.46 -15.39 10.77
CA GLU A 367 2.78 -16.24 11.74
C GLU A 367 3.51 -17.59 11.93
N ILE A 368 4.31 -18.00 10.94
CA ILE A 368 4.96 -19.31 10.92
C ILE A 368 5.80 -19.57 12.17
N PRO A 369 6.68 -18.68 12.66
CA PRO A 369 7.47 -18.95 13.85
C PRO A 369 6.62 -19.22 15.09
N SER A 370 5.53 -18.47 15.28
CA SER A 370 4.65 -18.66 16.42
C SER A 370 3.84 -19.97 16.33
N LEU A 371 3.44 -20.36 15.12
CA LEU A 371 2.70 -21.62 14.89
C LEU A 371 3.58 -22.84 15.03
N LEU A 372 4.86 -22.74 14.71
CA LEU A 372 5.81 -23.87 14.71
C LEU A 372 6.75 -23.87 15.91
N GLY A 373 6.69 -22.88 16.81
CA GLY A 373 7.62 -22.75 17.95
C GLY A 373 7.73 -24.00 18.83
N PHE A 374 6.63 -24.75 18.98
CA PHE A 374 6.62 -25.99 19.75
C PHE A 374 7.47 -27.12 19.12
N PHE A 375 7.81 -27.05 17.84
CA PHE A 375 8.77 -27.99 17.23
C PHE A 375 10.20 -27.76 17.71
N LYS A 376 10.57 -26.50 17.95
CA LYS A 376 11.90 -26.14 18.44
C LYS A 376 12.05 -26.54 19.91
N GLU A 377 11.05 -26.28 20.73
CA GLU A 377 11.05 -26.58 22.15
C GLU A 377 9.64 -26.98 22.60
N LEU A 378 9.53 -28.10 23.30
CA LEU A 378 8.25 -28.52 23.86
C LEU A 378 7.87 -27.57 25.00
N PRO A 379 6.77 -26.82 24.89
CA PRO A 379 6.37 -25.89 25.96
C PRO A 379 6.00 -26.64 27.24
N GLU A 380 6.09 -25.97 28.38
CA GLU A 380 5.52 -26.48 29.61
C GLU A 380 3.99 -26.46 29.51
N TYR A 381 3.35 -27.56 29.93
CA TYR A 381 1.91 -27.70 29.87
C TYR A 381 1.35 -28.54 31.04
N SER A 382 0.09 -28.32 31.40
CA SER A 382 -0.61 -29.06 32.43
C SER A 382 -1.11 -30.43 31.93
N ALA A 383 -1.14 -31.43 32.81
CA ALA A 383 -1.77 -32.74 32.53
C ALA A 383 -3.27 -32.57 32.14
N ASP A 384 -3.94 -31.51 32.58
CA ASP A 384 -5.33 -31.21 32.22
C ASP A 384 -5.56 -31.08 30.71
N LEU A 385 -4.53 -30.75 29.92
CA LEU A 385 -4.66 -30.68 28.46
C LEU A 385 -4.99 -32.01 27.82
N PHE A 386 -4.71 -33.14 28.47
CA PHE A 386 -5.09 -34.47 27.98
C PHE A 386 -6.59 -34.69 28.05
N ILE A 387 -7.33 -33.92 28.85
CA ILE A 387 -8.78 -34.06 28.98
C ILE A 387 -9.47 -33.39 27.78
N ASN A 388 -10.32 -34.18 27.08
CA ASN A 388 -11.13 -33.65 25.99
C ASN A 388 -12.46 -34.39 25.87
N LYS A 389 -13.55 -33.71 26.19
CA LYS A 389 -14.90 -34.28 26.18
C LYS A 389 -15.32 -34.79 24.77
N LYS A 390 -14.97 -34.04 23.72
CA LYS A 390 -15.33 -34.40 22.33
C LYS A 390 -14.61 -35.65 21.86
N SER A 391 -13.34 -35.78 22.22
CA SER A 391 -12.51 -36.94 21.93
C SER A 391 -12.68 -38.11 22.94
N LYS A 392 -13.45 -37.89 24.03
CA LYS A 392 -13.58 -38.83 25.17
C LYS A 392 -12.22 -39.22 25.80
N ALA A 393 -11.26 -38.30 25.73
CA ALA A 393 -9.96 -38.45 26.39
C ALA A 393 -10.06 -37.96 27.84
N THR A 394 -9.54 -38.73 28.78
CA THR A 394 -9.52 -38.47 30.22
C THR A 394 -8.14 -38.77 30.79
N LEU A 395 -7.85 -38.32 32.00
CA LEU A 395 -6.59 -38.68 32.69
C LEU A 395 -6.47 -40.18 32.98
N GLU A 396 -7.59 -40.91 33.02
CA GLU A 396 -7.60 -42.36 33.26
C GLU A 396 -7.23 -43.14 31.98
N ASN A 397 -7.76 -42.77 30.80
CA ASN A 397 -7.51 -43.50 29.57
C ASN A 397 -6.30 -43.01 28.77
N ALA A 398 -5.88 -41.74 28.93
CA ALA A 398 -4.74 -41.17 28.20
C ALA A 398 -3.43 -41.95 28.42
N PRO A 399 -3.05 -42.40 29.63
CA PRO A 399 -1.85 -43.22 29.81
C PRO A 399 -1.89 -44.53 29.03
N VAL A 400 -3.05 -45.19 28.99
CA VAL A 400 -3.22 -46.44 28.22
C VAL A 400 -3.03 -46.18 26.73
N MET A 401 -3.64 -45.09 26.21
CA MET A 401 -3.49 -44.68 24.79
C MET A 401 -2.04 -44.37 24.45
N LEU A 402 -1.34 -43.62 25.30
CA LEU A 402 0.06 -43.26 25.07
C LEU A 402 0.99 -44.47 25.10
N ARG A 403 0.84 -45.41 26.05
CA ARG A 403 1.66 -46.62 26.08
C ARG A 403 1.50 -47.45 24.81
N ALA A 404 0.25 -47.71 24.41
CA ALA A 404 -0.05 -48.45 23.18
C ALA A 404 0.51 -47.71 21.92
N ALA A 405 0.37 -46.39 21.86
CA ALA A 405 0.93 -45.58 20.77
C ALA A 405 2.45 -45.65 20.72
N ILE A 406 3.16 -45.52 21.86
CA ILE A 406 4.62 -45.60 21.94
C ILE A 406 5.10 -46.97 21.43
N GLU A 407 4.47 -48.09 21.87
CA GLU A 407 4.82 -49.43 21.42
C GLU A 407 4.65 -49.57 19.91
N THR A 408 3.48 -49.22 19.37
CA THR A 408 3.16 -49.29 17.95
C THR A 408 4.10 -48.45 17.09
N LEU A 409 4.31 -47.19 17.47
CA LEU A 409 5.16 -46.22 16.74
C LEU A 409 6.63 -46.66 16.79
N SER A 410 7.11 -47.26 17.88
CA SER A 410 8.48 -47.76 17.99
C SER A 410 8.84 -48.80 16.93
N ALA A 411 7.87 -49.58 16.48
CA ALA A 411 8.05 -50.60 15.47
C ALA A 411 8.09 -50.08 14.02
N ILE A 412 7.72 -48.82 13.78
CA ILE A 412 7.72 -48.23 12.43
C ILE A 412 9.15 -47.98 11.96
N GLU A 413 9.54 -48.54 10.83
CA GLU A 413 10.85 -48.28 10.18
C GLU A 413 10.78 -47.08 9.26
N ASN A 414 9.74 -47.01 8.41
CA ASN A 414 9.53 -45.88 7.48
C ASN A 414 8.68 -44.79 8.15
N TRP A 415 9.34 -43.70 8.65
CA TRP A 415 8.70 -42.63 9.42
C TRP A 415 8.13 -41.56 8.53
N GLN A 416 6.92 -41.80 7.98
CA GLN A 416 6.19 -40.87 7.13
C GLN A 416 4.73 -40.73 7.60
N VAL A 417 4.05 -39.65 7.19
CA VAL A 417 2.68 -39.31 7.61
C VAL A 417 1.73 -40.49 7.38
N ASP A 418 1.74 -41.09 6.19
CA ASP A 418 0.83 -42.16 5.83
C ASP A 418 1.08 -43.43 6.67
N THR A 419 2.34 -43.82 6.89
CA THR A 419 2.70 -44.98 7.71
C THR A 419 2.31 -44.79 9.18
N ILE A 420 2.55 -43.56 9.71
CA ILE A 420 2.14 -43.17 11.07
C ILE A 420 0.61 -43.20 11.18
N HIS A 421 -0.08 -42.66 10.17
CA HIS A 421 -1.54 -42.67 10.10
C HIS A 421 -2.11 -44.06 10.16
N ASP A 422 -1.68 -44.94 9.25
CA ASP A 422 -2.20 -46.29 9.14
C ASP A 422 -1.97 -47.09 10.43
N ALA A 423 -0.79 -46.97 11.04
CA ALA A 423 -0.46 -47.60 12.30
C ALA A 423 -1.35 -47.11 13.46
N LEU A 424 -1.56 -45.80 13.59
CA LEU A 424 -2.40 -45.26 14.67
C LEU A 424 -3.89 -45.53 14.46
N ILE A 425 -4.37 -45.54 13.22
CA ILE A 425 -5.77 -45.89 12.92
C ILE A 425 -6.02 -47.36 13.20
N ALA A 426 -5.13 -48.26 12.77
CA ALA A 426 -5.22 -49.69 13.09
C ALA A 426 -5.17 -49.94 14.60
N LEU A 427 -4.32 -49.22 15.33
CA LEU A 427 -4.26 -49.29 16.78
C LEU A 427 -5.58 -48.85 17.44
N ALA A 428 -6.18 -47.75 17.00
CA ALA A 428 -7.47 -47.29 17.54
C ALA A 428 -8.58 -48.33 17.33
N GLN A 429 -8.59 -48.98 16.17
CA GLN A 429 -9.52 -50.07 15.87
C GLN A 429 -9.30 -51.31 16.78
N SER A 430 -8.03 -51.70 16.97
CA SER A 430 -7.71 -52.85 17.82
C SER A 430 -8.04 -52.63 19.30
N LEU A 431 -8.00 -51.38 19.74
CA LEU A 431 -8.38 -50.97 21.10
C LEU A 431 -9.89 -50.68 21.24
N GLU A 432 -10.65 -50.82 20.16
CA GLU A 432 -12.10 -50.55 20.10
C GLU A 432 -12.46 -49.11 20.55
N VAL A 433 -11.57 -48.12 20.30
CA VAL A 433 -11.78 -46.74 20.66
C VAL A 433 -11.96 -45.85 19.42
N LYS A 434 -12.55 -44.66 19.61
CA LYS A 434 -12.61 -43.66 18.55
C LYS A 434 -11.21 -43.11 18.26
N ASN A 435 -10.91 -42.81 17.00
CA ASN A 435 -9.63 -42.22 16.60
C ASN A 435 -9.24 -41.03 17.47
N GLY A 436 -10.19 -40.14 17.77
CA GLY A 436 -9.92 -38.96 18.63
C GLY A 436 -9.50 -39.31 20.05
N THR A 437 -9.93 -40.45 20.61
CA THR A 437 -9.57 -40.92 21.95
C THR A 437 -8.08 -41.26 22.02
N LEU A 438 -7.53 -41.85 20.96
CA LEU A 438 -6.11 -42.15 20.83
C LEU A 438 -5.29 -40.95 20.38
N LEU A 439 -5.74 -40.23 19.34
CA LEU A 439 -4.96 -39.18 18.69
C LEU A 439 -4.87 -37.90 19.52
N TRP A 440 -5.83 -37.62 20.39
CA TRP A 440 -5.78 -36.42 21.24
C TRP A 440 -4.60 -36.50 22.25
N PRO A 441 -4.45 -37.53 23.07
CA PRO A 441 -3.28 -37.65 23.94
C PRO A 441 -1.95 -37.63 23.21
N VAL A 442 -1.86 -38.33 22.06
CA VAL A 442 -0.67 -38.35 21.22
C VAL A 442 -0.30 -36.94 20.76
N ARG A 443 -1.28 -36.13 20.28
CA ARG A 443 -1.04 -34.77 19.83
C ARG A 443 -0.62 -33.83 20.98
N ILE A 444 -1.29 -33.92 22.13
CA ILE A 444 -0.95 -33.13 23.30
C ILE A 444 0.46 -33.46 23.80
N ALA A 445 0.82 -34.72 23.90
CA ALA A 445 2.17 -35.12 24.33
C ALA A 445 3.24 -34.62 23.33
N ALA A 446 2.96 -34.66 22.04
CA ALA A 446 3.90 -34.24 20.99
C ALA A 446 4.06 -32.75 20.90
N ALA A 447 2.99 -31.92 21.13
CA ALA A 447 2.96 -30.51 20.91
C ALA A 447 2.90 -29.63 22.17
N GLY A 448 2.44 -30.17 23.31
CA GLY A 448 2.25 -29.43 24.55
C GLY A 448 1.15 -28.36 24.51
N GLN A 449 0.27 -28.41 23.50
CA GLN A 449 -0.77 -27.38 23.29
C GLN A 449 -1.99 -27.97 22.58
N THR A 450 -3.15 -27.32 22.78
CA THR A 450 -4.43 -27.78 22.24
C THR A 450 -4.70 -27.36 20.79
N VAL A 451 -4.09 -26.26 20.34
CA VAL A 451 -4.23 -25.72 18.98
C VAL A 451 -2.91 -25.88 18.23
N THR A 452 -2.93 -26.61 17.15
CA THR A 452 -1.77 -26.90 16.30
C THR A 452 -2.11 -26.73 14.82
N PRO A 453 -1.16 -26.34 13.95
CA PRO A 453 -1.42 -26.21 12.53
C PRO A 453 -1.72 -27.55 11.84
N GLY A 454 -1.19 -28.68 12.38
CA GLY A 454 -1.43 -30.05 11.90
C GLY A 454 -2.09 -30.96 12.94
N GLY A 455 -2.47 -32.16 12.54
CA GLY A 455 -2.91 -33.25 13.42
C GLY A 455 -1.74 -34.01 14.05
N ALA A 456 -2.05 -35.10 14.78
CA ALA A 456 -1.01 -35.87 15.46
C ALA A 456 0.00 -36.47 14.46
N MET A 457 -0.44 -36.96 13.30
CA MET A 457 0.40 -37.63 12.33
C MET A 457 1.43 -36.71 11.71
N GLU A 458 0.98 -35.52 11.25
CA GLU A 458 1.84 -34.52 10.65
C GLU A 458 2.87 -34.01 11.67
N ILE A 459 2.45 -33.78 12.92
CA ILE A 459 3.36 -33.34 14.00
C ILE A 459 4.43 -34.40 14.27
N LEU A 460 4.06 -35.66 14.40
CA LEU A 460 5.02 -36.76 14.62
C LEU A 460 6.00 -36.88 13.45
N ALA A 461 5.51 -36.77 12.21
CA ALA A 461 6.37 -36.84 11.02
C ALA A 461 7.41 -35.68 10.99
N VAL A 462 7.01 -34.46 11.32
CA VAL A 462 7.92 -33.31 11.36
C VAL A 462 8.93 -33.39 12.52
N LEU A 463 8.54 -33.90 13.70
CA LEU A 463 9.44 -34.12 14.83
C LEU A 463 10.55 -35.15 14.50
N GLY A 464 10.21 -36.18 13.71
CA GLY A 464 11.05 -37.34 13.51
C GLY A 464 10.86 -38.36 14.63
N LYS A 465 11.22 -39.61 14.35
CA LYS A 465 10.92 -40.76 15.22
C LYS A 465 11.44 -40.62 16.64
N GLU A 466 12.70 -40.25 16.78
CA GLU A 466 13.37 -40.17 18.08
C GLU A 466 12.72 -39.13 19.00
N GLU A 467 12.58 -37.89 18.50
CA GLU A 467 12.00 -36.81 19.28
C GLU A 467 10.49 -36.99 19.54
N ALA A 468 9.78 -37.55 18.58
CA ALA A 468 8.36 -37.91 18.76
C ALA A 468 8.18 -38.90 19.91
N LEU A 469 8.90 -40.00 19.91
CA LEU A 469 8.83 -41.02 20.98
C LEU A 469 9.25 -40.48 22.34
N ARG A 470 10.31 -39.64 22.36
CA ARG A 470 10.76 -38.96 23.58
C ARG A 470 9.64 -38.12 24.19
N ARG A 471 8.95 -37.31 23.37
CA ARG A 471 7.86 -36.44 23.83
C ARG A 471 6.64 -37.23 24.30
N LEU A 472 6.30 -38.32 23.62
CA LEU A 472 5.21 -39.19 24.06
C LEU A 472 5.53 -39.81 25.42
N GLN A 473 6.76 -40.25 25.67
CA GLN A 473 7.21 -40.77 26.96
C GLN A 473 7.14 -39.69 28.06
N LEU A 474 7.59 -38.45 27.80
CA LEU A 474 7.45 -37.34 28.73
C LEU A 474 5.98 -37.05 29.05
N GLY A 475 5.10 -37.04 28.05
CA GLY A 475 3.66 -36.89 28.25
C GLY A 475 3.05 -37.95 29.12
N LEU A 476 3.44 -39.23 28.92
CA LEU A 476 3.02 -40.36 29.75
C LEU A 476 3.44 -40.16 31.22
N GLN A 477 4.73 -39.86 31.46
CA GLN A 477 5.27 -39.60 32.79
C GLN A 477 4.56 -38.44 33.48
N LYS A 478 4.23 -37.37 32.74
CA LYS A 478 3.53 -36.21 33.28
C LYS A 478 2.14 -36.55 33.80
N ILE A 479 1.39 -37.45 33.11
CA ILE A 479 0.07 -37.88 33.55
C ILE A 479 0.17 -38.82 34.75
N GLU A 480 1.17 -39.72 34.75
CA GLU A 480 1.37 -40.71 35.84
C GLU A 480 1.79 -40.05 37.15
N ASN A 481 2.38 -38.82 37.10
CA ASN A 481 2.81 -38.04 38.25
C ASN A 481 1.81 -36.96 38.67
N ALA A 482 0.67 -36.84 37.99
CA ALA A 482 -0.38 -35.83 38.28
C ALA A 482 -1.51 -36.45 39.10
#